data_875404ea43b69b779c66f58189c591f4
#
_entry.id   875404ea43b69b779c66f58189c591f4
#
_cell.length_a   1.000
_cell.length_b   1.000
_cell.length_c   1.000
_cell.angle_alpha   90.00
_cell.angle_beta   90.00
_cell.angle_gamma   90.00
#
_symmetry.space_group_name_H-M   'P 1'
#
loop_
_entity.id
_entity.type
_entity.pdbx_description
1 polymer ?
#
loop_
_entity_poly.entity_id
_entity_poly.type
_entity_poly.pdbx_seq_one_letter_code
_entity_poly.pdbx_strand_id
1 'polypeptide(L)'
;MRPLFVTLFTLLAALSAQAAEPWSVERCMEYAAEHSHTVRLQQYDLDASRTERTRAIGAFLPDVYGSVGAQMNFGRAINPETNTYTDVNTFYNGYGLQASLVVFDGLQRYNELRMARANVAMGRSALQAEKDAVRLKVYKACMDLLYCEGAVEHTLRKREESRALLHQTEVMAEVGQKSEADVAQMRATLAADDYELTHMQSQTTKALLALKQQMNFPIADTLIVVKPAVDASLQPADNAYNIYNVALTTNPRIAQAVSNVASARYALRAARGAFLPTLSLSGGVSTSFYRNMDVGGHAPFSQQFKNNAGEYVALSLSIPIFNRLGSVSSVRSRRIALDRARESLNYERSELQRIIAEAVADVENSAKEVQKMQDQVEADSLAAYLTTRKFEEGMASSIDVRTAAVTLLQSRVKLLQSQLTMMYNRQVLAYYEK
;
A
#
# COMPACT_ATOMS: atom_id res chain seq x y z
N MET A 1 39.14 36.07 33.18
CA MET A 1 38.96 35.03 32.14
C MET A 1 38.88 33.65 32.77
N ARG A 2 37.75 33.20 33.13
CA ARG A 2 37.31 31.87 33.60
C ARG A 2 36.01 32.13 34.35
N PRO A 3 34.84 31.93 33.72
CA PRO A 3 34.05 30.72 33.88
C PRO A 3 33.12 30.46 32.66
N LEU A 4 33.66 30.22 31.46
CA LEU A 4 32.84 29.92 30.27
C LEU A 4 33.00 28.47 29.80
N PHE A 5 33.86 27.68 30.45
CA PHE A 5 34.14 26.29 30.06
C PHE A 5 33.34 25.23 30.86
N VAL A 6 32.72 25.60 31.97
CA VAL A 6 31.95 24.64 32.81
C VAL A 6 30.51 24.52 32.35
N THR A 7 29.92 25.50 31.70
CA THR A 7 28.54 25.44 31.20
C THR A 7 28.36 24.71 29.87
N LEU A 8 29.44 24.51 29.11
CA LEU A 8 29.38 23.75 27.85
C LEU A 8 29.44 22.22 28.04
N PHE A 9 29.99 21.77 29.18
CA PHE A 9 30.10 20.32 29.46
C PHE A 9 28.84 19.72 30.09
N THR A 10 27.95 20.54 30.67
CA THR A 10 26.68 20.10 31.23
C THR A 10 25.55 20.01 30.21
N LEU A 11 25.71 20.67 29.03
CA LEU A 11 24.71 20.57 27.93
C LEU A 11 24.93 19.35 27.04
N LEU A 12 26.11 18.71 27.09
CA LEU A 12 26.40 17.50 26.30
C LEU A 12 26.03 16.19 27.03
N ALA A 13 25.72 16.25 28.32
CA ALA A 13 25.32 15.08 29.12
C ALA A 13 23.79 14.82 29.14
N ALA A 14 23.00 15.67 28.48
CA ALA A 14 21.55 15.52 28.37
C ALA A 14 21.12 14.79 27.07
N LEU A 15 22.06 14.26 26.27
CA LEU A 15 21.77 13.19 25.31
C LEU A 15 21.77 11.83 26.07
N SER A 16 21.06 11.80 27.18
CA SER A 16 20.78 10.58 27.90
C SER A 16 19.94 9.65 27.04
N ALA A 17 20.35 8.42 26.98
CA ALA A 17 19.63 7.26 26.54
C ALA A 17 18.11 7.47 26.76
N GLN A 18 17.41 7.86 25.72
CA GLN A 18 15.95 7.76 25.66
C GLN A 18 15.71 6.25 25.70
N ALA A 19 15.41 5.72 26.88
CA ALA A 19 14.94 4.36 27.02
C ALA A 19 13.83 4.20 25.98
N ALA A 20 14.00 3.30 25.04
CA ALA A 20 13.04 3.11 23.96
C ALA A 20 11.68 2.82 24.60
N GLU A 21 10.75 3.77 24.48
CA GLU A 21 9.40 3.56 24.99
C GLU A 21 8.82 2.30 24.34
N PRO A 22 8.26 1.40 25.12
CA PRO A 22 7.64 0.20 24.58
C PRO A 22 6.43 0.59 23.73
N TRP A 23 6.31 -0.01 22.55
CA TRP A 23 5.25 0.27 21.58
C TRP A 23 4.12 -0.75 21.73
N SER A 24 2.88 -0.25 21.80
CA SER A 24 1.73 -1.13 21.63
C SER A 24 1.59 -1.56 20.16
N VAL A 25 0.89 -2.66 19.94
CA VAL A 25 0.63 -3.16 18.57
C VAL A 25 -0.17 -2.13 17.76
N GLU A 26 -1.13 -1.45 18.41
CA GLU A 26 -1.93 -0.38 17.80
C GLU A 26 -1.06 0.79 17.36
N ARG A 27 -0.09 1.21 18.18
CA ARG A 27 0.86 2.27 17.81
C ARG A 27 1.71 1.86 16.61
N CYS A 28 2.14 0.60 16.53
CA CYS A 28 2.86 0.07 15.36
C CYS A 28 1.99 0.12 14.09
N MET A 29 0.70 -0.24 14.19
CA MET A 29 -0.24 -0.21 13.08
C MET A 29 -0.48 1.21 12.55
N GLU A 30 -0.70 2.19 13.45
CA GLU A 30 -0.93 3.58 13.06
C GLU A 30 0.32 4.21 12.44
N TYR A 31 1.48 4.00 13.05
CA TYR A 31 2.74 4.45 12.49
C TYR A 31 2.96 3.92 11.06
N ALA A 32 2.71 2.62 10.85
CA ALA A 32 2.84 2.02 9.54
C ALA A 32 1.85 2.59 8.52
N ALA A 33 0.60 2.86 8.92
CA ALA A 33 -0.42 3.47 8.07
C ALA A 33 -0.04 4.89 7.61
N GLU A 34 0.82 5.59 8.35
CA GLU A 34 1.31 6.93 8.02
C GLU A 34 2.63 6.91 7.24
N HIS A 35 3.52 5.96 7.53
CA HIS A 35 4.90 5.99 7.06
C HIS A 35 5.22 4.93 5.99
N SER A 36 4.35 3.92 5.77
CA SER A 36 4.59 2.86 4.79
C SER A 36 4.77 3.39 3.38
N HIS A 37 5.74 2.82 2.66
CA HIS A 37 5.99 3.14 1.26
C HIS A 37 4.80 2.81 0.36
N THR A 38 4.08 1.71 0.62
CA THR A 38 2.93 1.30 -0.19
C THR A 38 1.77 2.28 -0.05
N VAL A 39 1.52 2.79 1.16
CA VAL A 39 0.53 3.84 1.41
C VAL A 39 0.92 5.15 0.71
N ARG A 40 2.21 5.53 0.72
CA ARG A 40 2.69 6.72 0.00
C ARG A 40 2.52 6.58 -1.51
N LEU A 41 2.84 5.41 -2.08
CA LEU A 41 2.61 5.14 -3.50
C LEU A 41 1.13 5.30 -3.85
N GLN A 42 0.24 4.73 -3.06
CA GLN A 42 -1.21 4.86 -3.27
C GLN A 42 -1.72 6.31 -3.08
N GLN A 43 -1.05 7.11 -2.21
CA GLN A 43 -1.32 8.54 -2.09
C GLN A 43 -0.95 9.29 -3.37
N TYR A 44 0.19 8.98 -3.99
CA TYR A 44 0.57 9.58 -5.28
C TYR A 44 -0.39 9.20 -6.41
N ASP A 45 -0.91 7.97 -6.43
CA ASP A 45 -1.95 7.56 -7.40
C ASP A 45 -3.24 8.37 -7.23
N LEU A 46 -3.63 8.65 -5.98
CA LEU A 46 -4.74 9.54 -5.68
C LEU A 46 -4.46 10.96 -6.15
N ASP A 47 -3.26 11.50 -5.94
CA ASP A 47 -2.89 12.84 -6.37
C ASP A 47 -2.80 12.96 -7.90
N ALA A 48 -2.36 11.90 -8.59
CA ALA A 48 -2.46 11.80 -10.06
C ALA A 48 -3.92 11.86 -10.51
N SER A 49 -4.82 11.14 -9.84
CA SER A 49 -6.27 11.20 -10.14
C SER A 49 -6.87 12.59 -9.88
N ARG A 50 -6.41 13.31 -8.87
CA ARG A 50 -6.79 14.71 -8.59
C ARG A 50 -6.31 15.65 -9.69
N THR A 51 -5.09 15.45 -10.20
CA THR A 51 -4.52 16.21 -11.30
C THR A 51 -5.32 15.98 -12.59
N GLU A 52 -5.70 14.74 -12.90
CA GLU A 52 -6.58 14.41 -14.03
C GLU A 52 -7.96 15.07 -13.91
N ARG A 53 -8.52 15.14 -12.69
CA ARG A 53 -9.76 15.90 -12.45
C ARG A 53 -9.56 17.40 -12.74
N THR A 54 -8.43 17.99 -12.35
CA THR A 54 -8.11 19.39 -12.63
C THR A 54 -7.98 19.61 -14.15
N ARG A 55 -7.32 18.70 -14.86
CA ARG A 55 -7.25 18.72 -16.33
C ARG A 55 -8.65 18.65 -16.97
N ALA A 56 -9.53 17.78 -16.46
CA ALA A 56 -10.90 17.68 -16.95
C ALA A 56 -11.74 18.95 -16.66
N ILE A 57 -11.45 19.70 -15.62
CA ILE A 57 -12.04 21.03 -15.36
C ILE A 57 -11.46 22.04 -16.34
N GLY A 58 -10.15 22.04 -16.54
CA GLY A 58 -9.47 22.93 -17.50
C GLY A 58 -9.96 22.80 -18.94
N ALA A 59 -10.44 21.59 -19.32
CA ALA A 59 -11.03 21.37 -20.65
C ALA A 59 -12.28 22.23 -20.95
N PHE A 60 -12.90 22.85 -19.94
CA PHE A 60 -14.02 23.82 -20.14
C PHE A 60 -13.54 25.25 -20.30
N LEU A 61 -12.25 25.53 -20.11
CA LEU A 61 -11.67 26.86 -20.32
C LEU A 61 -11.18 27.01 -21.78
N PRO A 62 -11.07 28.27 -22.29
CA PRO A 62 -10.44 28.48 -23.55
C PRO A 62 -8.96 28.12 -23.53
N ASP A 63 -8.49 27.54 -24.64
CA ASP A 63 -7.08 27.38 -24.91
C ASP A 63 -6.56 28.63 -25.63
N VAL A 64 -5.51 29.25 -25.09
CA VAL A 64 -4.94 30.49 -25.63
C VAL A 64 -3.46 30.26 -25.91
N TYR A 65 -3.03 30.48 -27.13
CA TYR A 65 -1.64 30.37 -27.53
C TYR A 65 -1.18 31.49 -28.44
N GLY A 66 0.09 31.89 -28.26
CA GLY A 66 0.76 32.84 -29.15
C GLY A 66 1.70 32.10 -30.10
N SER A 67 1.80 32.56 -31.30
CA SER A 67 2.72 32.04 -32.32
C SER A 67 3.54 33.13 -32.97
N VAL A 68 4.82 32.85 -33.19
CA VAL A 68 5.72 33.66 -33.97
C VAL A 68 6.41 32.74 -34.96
N GLY A 69 6.27 33.05 -36.25
CA GLY A 69 6.88 32.27 -37.32
C GLY A 69 7.75 33.14 -38.21
N ALA A 70 8.90 32.63 -38.65
CA ALA A 70 9.73 33.27 -39.66
C ALA A 70 9.96 32.28 -40.80
N GLN A 71 9.81 32.71 -42.04
CA GLN A 71 9.99 31.91 -43.23
C GLN A 71 10.75 32.69 -44.31
N MET A 72 11.72 32.02 -44.91
CA MET A 72 12.35 32.51 -46.14
C MET A 72 11.93 31.63 -47.30
N ASN A 73 11.47 32.26 -48.38
CA ASN A 73 11.12 31.58 -49.63
C ASN A 73 12.10 32.03 -50.71
N PHE A 74 12.61 31.06 -51.47
CA PHE A 74 13.55 31.28 -52.58
C PHE A 74 12.88 30.82 -53.88
N GLY A 75 12.95 31.68 -54.93
CA GLY A 75 12.38 31.38 -56.22
C GLY A 75 11.04 32.08 -56.45
N ARG A 76 10.18 31.49 -57.31
CA ARG A 76 8.95 32.14 -57.79
C ARG A 76 7.88 32.19 -56.68
N ALA A 77 7.53 33.39 -56.25
CA ALA A 77 6.52 33.64 -55.23
C ALA A 77 5.52 34.73 -55.70
N ILE A 78 4.35 34.77 -55.03
CA ILE A 78 3.40 35.89 -55.23
C ILE A 78 3.88 37.07 -54.40
N ASN A 79 4.06 38.20 -55.06
CA ASN A 79 4.31 39.46 -54.38
C ASN A 79 2.98 39.98 -53.79
N PRO A 80 2.86 40.11 -52.45
CA PRO A 80 1.60 40.54 -51.82
C PRO A 80 1.18 41.98 -52.14
N GLU A 81 2.12 42.85 -52.59
CA GLU A 81 1.82 44.25 -52.93
C GLU A 81 1.21 44.36 -54.29
N THR A 82 1.67 43.56 -55.28
CA THR A 82 1.23 43.65 -56.68
C THR A 82 0.33 42.50 -57.12
N ASN A 83 0.20 41.45 -56.29
CA ASN A 83 -0.50 40.21 -56.56
C ASN A 83 -0.06 39.52 -57.89
N THR A 84 1.24 39.67 -58.23
CA THR A 84 1.87 39.07 -59.41
C THR A 84 2.90 38.06 -59.02
N TYR A 85 3.14 37.05 -59.89
CA TYR A 85 4.22 36.10 -59.70
C TYR A 85 5.57 36.72 -60.09
N THR A 86 6.51 36.76 -59.16
CA THR A 86 7.88 37.22 -59.36
C THR A 86 8.89 36.19 -58.86
N ASP A 87 10.02 36.08 -59.54
CA ASP A 87 11.15 35.28 -59.05
C ASP A 87 11.96 36.16 -58.08
N VAL A 88 11.70 35.94 -56.80
CA VAL A 88 12.28 36.78 -55.74
C VAL A 88 12.50 36.00 -54.45
N ASN A 89 13.54 36.36 -53.72
CA ASN A 89 13.73 35.86 -52.37
C ASN A 89 12.95 36.71 -51.40
N THR A 90 12.09 36.08 -50.59
CA THR A 90 11.19 36.77 -49.68
C THR A 90 11.36 36.29 -48.24
N PHE A 91 11.34 37.26 -47.33
CA PHE A 91 11.28 37.01 -45.89
C PHE A 91 9.87 37.34 -45.39
N TYR A 92 9.26 36.41 -44.74
CA TYR A 92 7.93 36.55 -44.11
C TYR A 92 8.06 36.25 -42.61
N ASN A 93 7.49 37.13 -41.79
CA ASN A 93 7.41 36.93 -40.37
C ASN A 93 5.96 37.14 -39.91
N GLY A 94 5.41 36.12 -39.26
CA GLY A 94 4.01 36.14 -38.79
C GLY A 94 3.94 36.10 -37.26
N TYR A 95 2.99 36.87 -36.74
CA TYR A 95 2.68 36.95 -35.33
C TYR A 95 1.21 36.66 -35.12
N GLY A 96 0.86 35.83 -34.15
CA GLY A 96 -0.53 35.54 -33.87
C GLY A 96 -0.78 35.23 -32.39
N LEU A 97 -1.95 35.67 -31.94
CA LEU A 97 -2.54 35.23 -30.67
C LEU A 97 -3.89 34.64 -30.99
N GLN A 98 -4.12 33.40 -30.58
CA GLN A 98 -5.36 32.67 -30.89
C GLN A 98 -5.93 32.08 -29.60
N ALA A 99 -7.24 32.17 -29.47
CA ALA A 99 -8.02 31.51 -28.43
C ALA A 99 -9.05 30.58 -29.06
N SER A 100 -9.22 29.40 -28.49
CA SER A 100 -10.24 28.43 -28.91
C SER A 100 -10.99 27.87 -27.71
N LEU A 101 -12.31 27.72 -27.86
CA LEU A 101 -13.19 27.16 -26.87
C LEU A 101 -14.17 26.22 -27.54
N VAL A 102 -14.23 24.97 -27.10
CA VAL A 102 -15.30 24.08 -27.53
C VAL A 102 -16.52 24.36 -26.65
N VAL A 103 -17.59 24.88 -27.26
CA VAL A 103 -18.82 25.26 -26.55
C VAL A 103 -19.68 24.03 -26.25
N PHE A 104 -19.77 23.11 -27.22
CA PHE A 104 -20.53 21.87 -27.10
C PHE A 104 -19.82 20.73 -27.84
N ASP A 105 -19.76 19.53 -27.24
CA ASP A 105 -19.12 18.35 -27.78
C ASP A 105 -19.93 17.06 -27.55
N GLY A 106 -21.25 17.18 -27.54
CA GLY A 106 -22.10 16.03 -27.25
C GLY A 106 -22.00 15.56 -25.78
N LEU A 107 -21.66 16.46 -24.84
CA LEU A 107 -21.48 16.17 -23.41
C LEU A 107 -20.27 15.26 -23.11
N GLN A 108 -19.31 15.13 -24.04
CA GLN A 108 -18.12 14.30 -23.81
C GLN A 108 -17.34 14.82 -22.59
N ARG A 109 -16.92 16.10 -22.59
CA ARG A 109 -16.17 16.71 -21.48
C ARG A 109 -16.91 16.69 -20.17
N TYR A 110 -18.24 16.86 -20.19
CA TYR A 110 -19.05 16.74 -18.99
C TYR A 110 -18.97 15.32 -18.39
N ASN A 111 -19.08 14.28 -19.22
CA ASN A 111 -18.97 12.90 -18.76
C ASN A 111 -17.53 12.52 -18.39
N GLU A 112 -16.52 13.09 -19.06
CA GLU A 112 -15.10 12.93 -18.70
C GLU A 112 -14.80 13.54 -17.32
N LEU A 113 -15.36 14.71 -17.01
CA LEU A 113 -15.27 15.31 -15.67
C LEU A 113 -15.95 14.42 -14.61
N ARG A 114 -17.11 13.84 -14.92
CA ARG A 114 -17.80 12.89 -14.05
C ARG A 114 -16.99 11.61 -13.85
N MET A 115 -16.36 11.11 -14.91
CA MET A 115 -15.43 9.97 -14.86
C MET A 115 -14.22 10.30 -13.98
N ALA A 116 -13.59 11.46 -14.16
CA ALA A 116 -12.45 11.89 -13.34
C ALA A 116 -12.82 12.03 -11.86
N ARG A 117 -14.03 12.52 -11.54
CA ARG A 117 -14.54 12.55 -10.16
C ARG A 117 -14.73 11.15 -9.58
N ALA A 118 -15.23 10.20 -10.37
CA ALA A 118 -15.36 8.81 -9.94
C ALA A 118 -13.98 8.16 -9.71
N ASN A 119 -12.98 8.50 -10.55
CA ASN A 119 -11.60 8.02 -10.38
C ASN A 119 -10.97 8.58 -9.08
N VAL A 120 -11.23 9.83 -8.70
CA VAL A 120 -10.78 10.38 -7.41
C VAL A 120 -11.46 9.66 -6.25
N ALA A 121 -12.74 9.32 -6.35
CA ALA A 121 -13.44 8.54 -5.31
C ALA A 121 -12.85 7.12 -5.21
N MET A 122 -12.58 6.49 -6.36
CA MET A 122 -11.91 5.19 -6.43
C MET A 122 -10.53 5.23 -5.78
N GLY A 123 -9.71 6.24 -6.07
CA GLY A 123 -8.38 6.43 -5.48
C GLY A 123 -8.41 6.65 -3.96
N ARG A 124 -9.44 7.37 -3.44
CA ARG A 124 -9.63 7.53 -1.99
C ARG A 124 -9.92 6.19 -1.30
N SER A 125 -10.82 5.41 -1.90
CA SER A 125 -11.16 4.08 -1.38
C SER A 125 -9.98 3.12 -1.47
N ALA A 126 -9.19 3.17 -2.54
CA ALA A 126 -7.97 2.39 -2.69
C ALA A 126 -6.92 2.75 -1.64
N LEU A 127 -6.72 4.04 -1.36
CA LEU A 127 -5.82 4.51 -0.29
C LEU A 127 -6.27 4.00 1.09
N GLN A 128 -7.57 4.04 1.38
CA GLN A 128 -8.07 3.50 2.65
C GLN A 128 -7.89 1.99 2.74
N ALA A 129 -8.18 1.26 1.66
CA ALA A 129 -7.97 -0.19 1.60
C ALA A 129 -6.49 -0.57 1.82
N GLU A 130 -5.54 0.21 1.25
CA GLU A 130 -4.11 -0.03 1.46
C GLU A 130 -3.68 0.26 2.89
N LYS A 131 -4.17 1.35 3.51
CA LYS A 131 -3.92 1.64 4.93
C LYS A 131 -4.38 0.49 5.82
N ASP A 132 -5.58 -0.03 5.58
CA ASP A 132 -6.14 -1.12 6.37
C ASP A 132 -5.38 -2.43 6.13
N ALA A 133 -4.96 -2.70 4.89
CA ALA A 133 -4.11 -3.85 4.57
C ALA A 133 -2.74 -3.77 5.26
N VAL A 134 -2.12 -2.60 5.30
CA VAL A 134 -0.86 -2.37 6.01
C VAL A 134 -1.03 -2.57 7.52
N ARG A 135 -2.11 -2.06 8.12
CA ARG A 135 -2.41 -2.29 9.54
C ARG A 135 -2.49 -3.78 9.88
N LEU A 136 -3.23 -4.57 9.10
CA LEU A 136 -3.35 -6.02 9.31
C LEU A 136 -2.02 -6.76 9.09
N LYS A 137 -1.23 -6.38 8.08
CA LYS A 137 0.11 -6.94 7.85
C LYS A 137 1.05 -6.68 9.03
N VAL A 138 1.04 -5.46 9.55
CA VAL A 138 1.87 -5.08 10.71
C VAL A 138 1.39 -5.79 11.97
N TYR A 139 0.07 -5.90 12.18
CA TYR A 139 -0.47 -6.68 13.29
C TYR A 139 0.05 -8.12 13.24
N LYS A 140 -0.03 -8.77 12.07
CA LYS A 140 0.52 -10.12 11.89
C LYS A 140 2.02 -10.19 12.19
N ALA A 141 2.81 -9.24 11.67
CA ALA A 141 4.25 -9.20 11.92
C ALA A 141 4.60 -8.98 13.40
N CYS A 142 3.77 -8.23 14.15
CA CYS A 142 3.89 -8.11 15.60
C CYS A 142 3.62 -9.47 16.29
N MET A 143 2.57 -10.21 15.85
CA MET A 143 2.29 -11.54 16.40
C MET A 143 3.42 -12.52 16.10
N ASP A 144 4.00 -12.49 14.90
CA ASP A 144 5.14 -13.33 14.51
C ASP A 144 6.39 -13.00 15.35
N LEU A 145 6.64 -11.72 15.65
CA LEU A 145 7.73 -11.30 16.56
C LEU A 145 7.48 -11.81 18.00
N LEU A 146 6.29 -11.59 18.54
CA LEU A 146 5.93 -12.03 19.89
C LEU A 146 5.96 -13.56 20.03
N TYR A 147 5.65 -14.30 18.97
CA TYR A 147 5.84 -15.73 18.92
C TYR A 147 7.31 -16.11 19.05
N CYS A 148 8.20 -15.48 18.28
CA CYS A 148 9.64 -15.74 18.34
C CYS A 148 10.23 -15.39 19.72
N GLU A 149 9.84 -14.26 20.32
CA GLU A 149 10.26 -13.84 21.66
C GLU A 149 9.81 -14.84 22.74
N GLY A 150 8.56 -15.27 22.69
CA GLY A 150 8.04 -16.27 23.62
C GLY A 150 8.67 -17.65 23.43
N ALA A 151 8.98 -18.03 22.18
CA ALA A 151 9.74 -19.27 21.90
C ALA A 151 11.16 -19.21 22.48
N VAL A 152 11.85 -18.06 22.39
CA VAL A 152 13.15 -17.84 23.03
C VAL A 152 13.03 -18.01 24.54
N GLU A 153 12.01 -17.43 25.20
CA GLU A 153 11.77 -17.53 26.62
C GLU A 153 11.57 -19.00 27.06
N HIS A 154 10.76 -19.76 26.34
CA HIS A 154 10.53 -21.17 26.61
C HIS A 154 11.78 -22.02 26.39
N THR A 155 12.53 -21.77 25.33
CA THR A 155 13.79 -22.49 25.06
C THR A 155 14.88 -22.17 26.10
N LEU A 156 14.94 -20.91 26.55
CA LEU A 156 15.86 -20.50 27.63
C LEU A 156 15.55 -21.25 28.91
N ARG A 157 14.30 -21.34 29.31
CA ARG A 157 13.89 -22.11 30.52
C ARG A 157 14.28 -23.58 30.39
N LYS A 158 13.98 -24.21 29.26
CA LYS A 158 14.38 -25.61 29.01
C LYS A 158 15.89 -25.80 29.11
N ARG A 159 16.66 -24.87 28.51
CA ARG A 159 18.14 -24.93 28.58
C ARG A 159 18.65 -24.84 30.04
N GLU A 160 18.05 -23.97 30.87
CA GLU A 160 18.42 -23.89 32.29
C GLU A 160 18.04 -25.17 33.07
N GLU A 161 16.88 -25.78 32.77
CA GLU A 161 16.48 -27.09 33.32
C GLU A 161 17.48 -28.18 32.91
N SER A 162 17.88 -28.24 31.62
CA SER A 162 18.87 -29.20 31.12
C SER A 162 20.25 -29.01 31.76
N ARG A 163 20.66 -27.77 32.01
CA ARG A 163 21.92 -27.45 32.73
C ARG A 163 21.89 -27.95 34.15
N ALA A 164 20.79 -27.70 34.87
CA ALA A 164 20.64 -28.19 36.26
C ALA A 164 20.64 -29.72 36.32
N LEU A 165 19.95 -30.37 35.37
CA LEU A 165 19.90 -31.83 35.30
C LEU A 165 21.27 -32.47 34.94
N LEU A 166 22.05 -31.82 34.04
CA LEU A 166 23.43 -32.25 33.76
C LEU A 166 24.28 -32.21 35.03
N HIS A 167 24.27 -31.07 35.75
CA HIS A 167 25.03 -30.94 37.01
C HIS A 167 24.64 -32.00 38.03
N GLN A 168 23.35 -32.27 38.23
CA GLN A 168 22.87 -33.32 39.11
C GLN A 168 23.35 -34.71 38.65
N THR A 169 23.31 -34.99 37.33
CA THR A 169 23.78 -36.27 36.78
C THR A 169 25.29 -36.46 36.95
N GLU A 170 26.08 -35.38 36.82
CA GLU A 170 27.54 -35.41 37.08
C GLU A 170 27.84 -35.76 38.53
N VAL A 171 27.16 -35.12 39.50
CA VAL A 171 27.30 -35.45 40.93
C VAL A 171 26.88 -36.88 41.23
N MET A 172 25.80 -37.39 40.62
CA MET A 172 25.35 -38.77 40.76
C MET A 172 26.34 -39.78 40.15
N ALA A 173 27.03 -39.42 39.07
CA ALA A 173 28.05 -40.26 38.46
C ALA A 173 29.31 -40.36 39.33
N GLU A 174 29.73 -39.25 39.99
CA GLU A 174 30.86 -39.24 40.95
C GLU A 174 30.64 -40.19 42.11
N VAL A 175 29.41 -40.35 42.57
CA VAL A 175 29.07 -41.31 43.67
C VAL A 175 28.67 -42.69 43.17
N GLY A 176 28.79 -42.94 41.81
CA GLY A 176 28.57 -44.28 41.23
C GLY A 176 27.09 -44.62 41.00
N GLN A 177 26.16 -43.67 41.13
CA GLN A 177 24.72 -43.89 40.92
C GLN A 177 24.27 -43.72 39.45
N LYS A 178 25.05 -43.05 38.61
CA LYS A 178 24.83 -42.87 37.18
C LYS A 178 26.07 -43.25 36.38
N SER A 179 25.90 -43.54 35.10
CA SER A 179 26.97 -43.93 34.20
C SER A 179 27.57 -42.70 33.47
N GLU A 180 28.81 -42.84 33.02
CA GLU A 180 29.45 -41.86 32.13
C GLU A 180 28.64 -41.66 30.81
N ALA A 181 27.88 -42.67 30.37
CA ALA A 181 27.00 -42.59 29.22
C ALA A 181 25.82 -41.65 29.50
N ASP A 182 25.28 -41.64 30.72
CA ASP A 182 24.21 -40.71 31.12
C ASP A 182 24.72 -39.25 31.13
N VAL A 183 25.92 -39.02 31.65
CA VAL A 183 26.58 -37.71 31.64
C VAL A 183 26.81 -37.22 30.20
N ALA A 184 27.36 -38.10 29.36
CA ALA A 184 27.56 -37.76 27.93
C ALA A 184 26.26 -37.43 27.22
N GLN A 185 25.17 -38.15 27.52
CA GLN A 185 23.83 -37.89 26.96
C GLN A 185 23.26 -36.55 27.44
N MET A 186 23.44 -36.19 28.72
CA MET A 186 22.98 -34.89 29.23
C MET A 186 23.80 -33.73 28.66
N ARG A 187 25.11 -33.88 28.46
CA ARG A 187 25.94 -32.90 27.77
C ARG A 187 25.48 -32.68 26.30
N ALA A 188 25.17 -33.77 25.59
CA ALA A 188 24.63 -33.69 24.25
C ALA A 188 23.26 -32.99 24.21
N THR A 189 22.41 -33.21 25.23
CA THR A 189 21.11 -32.54 25.37
C THR A 189 21.29 -31.04 25.58
N LEU A 190 22.16 -30.62 26.51
CA LEU A 190 22.45 -29.21 26.76
C LEU A 190 23.02 -28.51 25.51
N ALA A 191 23.93 -29.16 24.78
CA ALA A 191 24.47 -28.62 23.53
C ALA A 191 23.39 -28.44 22.44
N ALA A 192 22.44 -29.36 22.37
CA ALA A 192 21.27 -29.23 21.46
C ALA A 192 20.36 -28.07 21.88
N ASP A 193 20.16 -27.84 23.18
CA ASP A 193 19.35 -26.73 23.67
C ASP A 193 20.03 -25.36 23.47
N ASP A 194 21.37 -25.29 23.62
CA ASP A 194 22.15 -24.09 23.29
C ASP A 194 22.07 -23.74 21.80
N TYR A 195 22.12 -24.75 20.93
CA TYR A 195 21.90 -24.54 19.48
C TYR A 195 20.52 -24.03 19.21
N GLU A 196 19.46 -24.63 19.76
CA GLU A 196 18.08 -24.22 19.56
C GLU A 196 17.82 -22.80 20.06
N LEU A 197 18.38 -22.42 21.21
CA LEU A 197 18.31 -21.06 21.73
C LEU A 197 18.92 -20.04 20.76
N THR A 198 20.11 -20.34 20.24
CA THR A 198 20.79 -19.48 19.26
C THR A 198 19.96 -19.36 17.97
N HIS A 199 19.36 -20.47 17.52
CA HIS A 199 18.48 -20.48 16.37
C HIS A 199 17.25 -19.59 16.57
N MET A 200 16.54 -19.72 17.70
CA MET A 200 15.37 -18.90 18.01
C MET A 200 15.70 -17.42 18.16
N GLN A 201 16.84 -17.06 18.74
CA GLN A 201 17.32 -15.68 18.81
C GLN A 201 17.58 -15.09 17.42
N SER A 202 18.13 -15.89 16.51
CA SER A 202 18.28 -15.48 15.10
C SER A 202 16.93 -15.25 14.40
N GLN A 203 15.95 -16.10 14.66
CA GLN A 203 14.59 -15.93 14.12
C GLN A 203 13.92 -14.67 14.67
N THR A 204 14.07 -14.38 15.96
CA THR A 204 13.57 -13.14 16.58
C THR A 204 14.16 -11.90 15.92
N THR A 205 15.48 -11.91 15.68
CA THR A 205 16.14 -10.80 14.97
C THR A 205 15.56 -10.60 13.56
N LYS A 206 15.32 -11.68 12.81
CA LYS A 206 14.71 -11.63 11.47
C LYS A 206 13.28 -11.11 11.52
N ALA A 207 12.47 -11.58 12.47
CA ALA A 207 11.09 -11.13 12.66
C ALA A 207 11.03 -9.63 12.99
N LEU A 208 11.92 -9.15 13.87
CA LEU A 208 12.03 -7.72 14.20
C LEU A 208 12.41 -6.87 12.98
N LEU A 209 13.37 -7.31 12.17
CA LEU A 209 13.75 -6.61 10.94
C LEU A 209 12.61 -6.60 9.91
N ALA A 210 11.86 -7.69 9.78
CA ALA A 210 10.70 -7.77 8.91
C ALA A 210 9.58 -6.80 9.36
N LEU A 211 9.32 -6.71 10.66
CA LEU A 211 8.38 -5.74 11.23
C LEU A 211 8.82 -4.30 10.95
N LYS A 212 10.08 -3.96 11.22
CA LYS A 212 10.64 -2.63 10.93
C LYS A 212 10.51 -2.26 9.45
N GLN A 213 10.78 -3.20 8.56
CA GLN A 213 10.64 -3.01 7.12
C GLN A 213 9.18 -2.70 6.72
N GLN A 214 8.21 -3.46 7.25
CA GLN A 214 6.79 -3.22 6.94
C GLN A 214 6.29 -1.88 7.46
N MET A 215 6.78 -1.44 8.61
CA MET A 215 6.48 -0.13 9.20
C MET A 215 7.22 1.01 8.53
N ASN A 216 8.25 0.76 7.72
CA ASN A 216 9.25 1.75 7.30
C ASN A 216 9.92 2.44 8.50
N PHE A 217 10.19 1.65 9.56
CA PHE A 217 10.84 2.11 10.77
C PHE A 217 12.37 2.05 10.60
N PRO A 218 13.15 3.03 11.11
CA PRO A 218 14.60 3.02 10.98
C PRO A 218 15.22 1.75 11.57
N ILE A 219 16.10 1.10 10.82
CA ILE A 219 16.73 -0.16 11.24
C ILE A 219 17.60 0.03 12.49
N ALA A 220 18.26 1.19 12.59
CA ALA A 220 19.18 1.51 13.70
C ALA A 220 18.46 1.78 15.03
N ASP A 221 17.20 2.20 15.00
CA ASP A 221 16.45 2.57 16.20
C ASP A 221 15.93 1.32 16.92
N THR A 222 15.88 1.35 18.24
CA THR A 222 15.35 0.24 19.05
C THR A 222 13.83 0.23 19.02
N LEU A 223 13.23 -0.90 18.70
CA LEU A 223 11.78 -1.13 18.72
C LEU A 223 11.49 -2.28 19.70
N ILE A 224 10.72 -2.01 20.74
CA ILE A 224 10.24 -3.00 21.73
C ILE A 224 8.71 -3.05 21.62
N VAL A 225 8.16 -4.21 21.27
CA VAL A 225 6.70 -4.40 21.14
C VAL A 225 6.17 -5.03 22.41
N VAL A 226 5.13 -4.42 23.00
CA VAL A 226 4.46 -4.96 24.19
C VAL A 226 3.46 -6.02 23.79
N LYS A 227 3.50 -7.15 24.45
CA LYS A 227 2.48 -8.21 24.27
C LYS A 227 1.12 -7.67 24.70
N PRO A 228 0.11 -7.68 23.81
CA PRO A 228 -1.23 -7.26 24.18
C PRO A 228 -1.82 -8.22 25.22
N ALA A 229 -2.67 -7.72 26.10
CA ALA A 229 -3.38 -8.56 27.03
C ALA A 229 -4.29 -9.54 26.27
N VAL A 230 -4.17 -10.82 26.59
CA VAL A 230 -5.07 -11.83 26.02
C VAL A 230 -6.44 -11.64 26.68
N ASP A 231 -7.35 -11.03 25.95
CA ASP A 231 -8.74 -10.99 26.39
C ASP A 231 -9.35 -12.38 26.21
N ALA A 232 -9.42 -13.11 27.30
CA ALA A 232 -10.00 -14.46 27.33
C ALA A 232 -11.54 -14.46 27.24
N SER A 233 -12.19 -13.29 27.24
CA SER A 233 -13.63 -13.18 27.09
C SER A 233 -14.01 -13.49 25.64
N LEU A 234 -14.39 -14.73 25.40
CA LEU A 234 -14.98 -15.21 24.15
C LEU A 234 -16.39 -14.58 24.02
N GLN A 235 -16.47 -13.34 23.53
CA GLN A 235 -17.74 -12.90 22.97
C GLN A 235 -17.97 -13.70 21.69
N PRO A 236 -19.11 -14.39 21.55
CA PRO A 236 -19.43 -15.09 20.32
C PRO A 236 -19.38 -14.08 19.16
N ALA A 237 -18.77 -14.47 18.06
CA ALA A 237 -18.78 -13.68 16.84
C ALA A 237 -20.23 -13.42 16.41
N ASP A 238 -20.52 -12.21 15.95
CA ASP A 238 -21.83 -11.93 15.35
C ASP A 238 -22.05 -12.82 14.11
N ASN A 239 -23.28 -12.99 13.70
CA ASN A 239 -23.59 -13.84 12.55
C ASN A 239 -22.88 -13.29 11.30
N ALA A 240 -22.15 -14.15 10.58
CA ALA A 240 -21.42 -13.81 9.36
C ALA A 240 -22.27 -13.02 8.34
N TYR A 241 -23.58 -13.28 8.27
CA TYR A 241 -24.50 -12.55 7.41
C TYR A 241 -24.69 -11.09 7.84
N ASN A 242 -24.77 -10.82 9.15
CA ASN A 242 -24.88 -9.45 9.67
C ASN A 242 -23.60 -8.66 9.40
N ILE A 243 -22.45 -9.26 9.68
CA ILE A 243 -21.14 -8.65 9.42
C ILE A 243 -20.99 -8.35 7.93
N TYR A 244 -21.38 -9.26 7.04
CA TYR A 244 -21.35 -9.06 5.60
C TYR A 244 -22.21 -7.86 5.16
N ASN A 245 -23.41 -7.70 5.70
CA ASN A 245 -24.28 -6.56 5.35
C ASN A 245 -23.70 -5.21 5.78
N VAL A 246 -23.05 -5.15 6.93
CA VAL A 246 -22.32 -3.95 7.37
C VAL A 246 -21.13 -3.70 6.44
N ALA A 247 -20.29 -4.70 6.22
CA ALA A 247 -19.10 -4.62 5.39
C ALA A 247 -19.40 -4.24 3.93
N LEU A 248 -20.56 -4.60 3.37
CA LEU A 248 -20.97 -4.14 2.03
C LEU A 248 -21.03 -2.63 1.89
N THR A 249 -21.27 -1.90 2.98
CA THR A 249 -21.40 -0.44 2.96
C THR A 249 -20.14 0.28 3.43
N THR A 250 -19.35 -0.36 4.28
CA THR A 250 -18.16 0.25 4.93
C THR A 250 -16.86 -0.16 4.27
N ASN A 251 -16.78 -1.31 3.61
CA ASN A 251 -15.54 -1.85 3.08
C ASN A 251 -14.98 -1.01 1.91
N PRO A 252 -13.73 -0.51 2.03
CA PRO A 252 -13.13 0.34 1.00
C PRO A 252 -12.95 -0.35 -0.36
N ARG A 253 -12.75 -1.67 -0.41
CA ARG A 253 -12.62 -2.42 -1.68
C ARG A 253 -13.95 -2.45 -2.45
N ILE A 254 -15.07 -2.62 -1.75
CA ILE A 254 -16.40 -2.54 -2.36
C ILE A 254 -16.65 -1.10 -2.87
N ALA A 255 -16.34 -0.08 -2.06
CA ALA A 255 -16.47 1.33 -2.46
C ALA A 255 -15.59 1.66 -3.69
N GLN A 256 -14.39 1.10 -3.77
CA GLN A 256 -13.51 1.19 -4.93
C GLN A 256 -14.14 0.56 -6.17
N ALA A 257 -14.67 -0.66 -6.06
CA ALA A 257 -15.31 -1.37 -7.18
C ALA A 257 -16.59 -0.66 -7.67
N VAL A 258 -17.41 -0.11 -6.75
CA VAL A 258 -18.57 0.73 -7.09
C VAL A 258 -18.14 1.99 -7.85
N SER A 259 -17.08 2.65 -7.41
CA SER A 259 -16.52 3.83 -8.08
C SER A 259 -15.96 3.50 -9.47
N ASN A 260 -15.37 2.33 -9.65
CA ASN A 260 -14.92 1.81 -10.95
C ASN A 260 -16.10 1.61 -11.92
N VAL A 261 -17.21 1.04 -11.47
CA VAL A 261 -18.44 0.92 -12.27
C VAL A 261 -18.98 2.28 -12.67
N ALA A 262 -18.97 3.26 -11.76
CA ALA A 262 -19.38 4.62 -12.05
C ALA A 262 -18.46 5.28 -13.11
N SER A 263 -17.15 5.13 -13.00
CA SER A 263 -16.15 5.60 -13.96
C SER A 263 -16.41 5.00 -15.35
N ALA A 264 -16.54 3.68 -15.45
CA ALA A 264 -16.81 2.98 -16.72
C ALA A 264 -18.14 3.42 -17.34
N ARG A 265 -19.17 3.68 -16.53
CA ARG A 265 -20.47 4.21 -16.99
C ARG A 265 -20.33 5.58 -17.63
N TYR A 266 -19.57 6.50 -17.00
CA TYR A 266 -19.33 7.82 -17.54
C TYR A 266 -18.43 7.77 -18.78
N ALA A 267 -17.43 6.88 -18.82
CA ALA A 267 -16.63 6.64 -20.03
C ALA A 267 -17.50 6.19 -21.23
N LEU A 268 -18.47 5.31 -20.99
CA LEU A 268 -19.44 4.91 -22.03
C LEU A 268 -20.31 6.09 -22.48
N ARG A 269 -20.77 6.93 -21.55
CA ARG A 269 -21.56 8.14 -21.90
C ARG A 269 -20.74 9.14 -22.70
N ALA A 270 -19.48 9.36 -22.34
CA ALA A 270 -18.56 10.22 -23.08
C ALA A 270 -18.38 9.70 -24.51
N ALA A 271 -18.12 8.39 -24.69
CA ALA A 271 -17.97 7.80 -26.02
C ALA A 271 -19.23 7.95 -26.93
N ARG A 272 -20.42 7.92 -26.32
CA ARG A 272 -21.67 8.17 -27.07
C ARG A 272 -21.79 9.61 -27.57
N GLY A 273 -21.16 10.57 -26.88
CA GLY A 273 -21.11 11.97 -27.31
C GLY A 273 -20.46 12.15 -28.68
N ALA A 274 -19.56 11.24 -29.09
CA ALA A 274 -18.90 11.27 -30.40
C ALA A 274 -19.84 11.10 -31.62
N PHE A 275 -21.12 10.77 -31.39
CA PHE A 275 -22.15 10.78 -32.44
C PHE A 275 -22.88 12.14 -32.59
N LEU A 276 -22.68 13.06 -31.64
CA LEU A 276 -23.33 14.34 -31.59
C LEU A 276 -22.46 15.41 -32.25
N PRO A 277 -23.06 16.52 -32.74
CA PRO A 277 -22.31 17.63 -33.30
C PRO A 277 -21.37 18.27 -32.25
N THR A 278 -20.25 18.84 -32.73
CA THR A 278 -19.34 19.66 -31.93
C THR A 278 -19.42 21.11 -32.37
N LEU A 279 -19.64 22.04 -31.44
CA LEU A 279 -19.67 23.46 -31.63
C LEU A 279 -18.44 24.10 -31.00
N SER A 280 -17.61 24.77 -31.79
CA SER A 280 -16.39 25.42 -31.35
C SER A 280 -16.44 26.93 -31.68
N LEU A 281 -16.01 27.75 -30.73
CA LEU A 281 -15.76 29.18 -30.86
C LEU A 281 -14.25 29.41 -30.89
N SER A 282 -13.79 30.14 -31.92
CA SER A 282 -12.39 30.56 -32.00
C SER A 282 -12.30 32.05 -32.31
N GLY A 283 -11.24 32.67 -31.88
CA GLY A 283 -10.95 34.07 -32.19
C GLY A 283 -9.45 34.32 -32.06
N GLY A 284 -9.00 35.33 -32.79
CA GLY A 284 -7.60 35.66 -32.73
C GLY A 284 -7.28 37.00 -33.35
N VAL A 285 -6.08 37.46 -33.05
CA VAL A 285 -5.44 38.59 -33.69
C VAL A 285 -4.17 38.11 -34.35
N SER A 286 -3.88 38.55 -35.56
CA SER A 286 -2.65 38.23 -36.28
C SER A 286 -2.13 39.42 -37.01
N THR A 287 -0.81 39.46 -37.19
CA THR A 287 -0.16 40.46 -38.05
C THR A 287 1.07 39.83 -38.70
N SER A 288 1.55 40.46 -39.75
CA SER A 288 2.70 39.95 -40.48
C SER A 288 3.63 41.06 -40.95
N PHE A 289 4.89 40.70 -41.12
CA PHE A 289 5.89 41.50 -41.81
C PHE A 289 6.38 40.71 -43.02
N TYR A 290 6.45 41.41 -44.14
CA TYR A 290 6.96 40.88 -45.41
C TYR A 290 8.08 41.74 -45.92
N ARG A 291 9.14 41.11 -46.43
CA ARG A 291 10.27 41.79 -47.06
C ARG A 291 10.69 41.04 -48.32
N ASN A 292 10.74 41.74 -49.44
CA ASN A 292 11.41 41.26 -50.62
C ASN A 292 12.93 41.51 -50.42
N MET A 293 13.76 40.44 -50.53
CA MET A 293 15.19 40.54 -50.29
C MET A 293 15.98 41.08 -51.50
N ASP A 294 15.38 41.01 -52.70
CA ASP A 294 16.02 41.37 -53.95
C ASP A 294 15.68 42.79 -54.42
N VAL A 295 14.65 43.40 -53.82
CA VAL A 295 14.17 44.73 -54.17
C VAL A 295 14.16 45.65 -52.93
N GLY A 296 14.75 46.83 -53.02
CA GLY A 296 14.66 47.85 -51.99
C GLY A 296 13.31 48.59 -51.99
N GLY A 297 12.97 49.26 -50.85
CA GLY A 297 11.82 50.17 -50.78
C GLY A 297 10.56 49.57 -50.07
N HIS A 298 10.73 48.53 -49.28
CA HIS A 298 9.65 47.97 -48.45
C HIS A 298 9.28 48.90 -47.27
N ALA A 299 8.00 48.86 -46.86
CA ALA A 299 7.50 49.61 -45.72
C ALA A 299 8.21 49.15 -44.41
N PRO A 300 8.51 50.06 -43.48
CA PRO A 300 9.14 49.74 -42.22
C PRO A 300 8.35 48.67 -41.41
N PHE A 301 9.05 47.87 -40.62
CA PHE A 301 8.42 46.82 -39.77
C PHE A 301 7.24 47.37 -38.96
N SER A 302 7.43 48.51 -38.27
CA SER A 302 6.40 49.12 -37.43
C SER A 302 5.12 49.48 -38.17
N GLN A 303 5.27 49.95 -39.45
CA GLN A 303 4.13 50.30 -40.28
C GLN A 303 3.41 49.02 -40.77
N GLN A 304 4.12 48.03 -41.25
CA GLN A 304 3.52 46.76 -41.69
C GLN A 304 2.87 46.05 -40.51
N PHE A 305 3.54 45.95 -39.33
CA PHE A 305 3.03 45.33 -38.14
C PHE A 305 1.67 45.91 -37.72
N LYS A 306 1.51 47.23 -37.82
CA LYS A 306 0.25 47.93 -37.53
C LYS A 306 -0.80 47.76 -38.64
N ASN A 307 -0.40 47.90 -39.88
CA ASN A 307 -1.32 47.91 -41.00
C ASN A 307 -1.83 46.50 -41.38
N ASN A 308 -1.02 45.46 -41.14
CA ASN A 308 -1.39 44.07 -41.42
C ASN A 308 -2.10 43.40 -40.25
N ALA A 309 -2.37 44.12 -39.14
CA ALA A 309 -3.12 43.60 -38.03
C ALA A 309 -4.55 43.27 -38.44
N GLY A 310 -4.95 42.05 -38.20
CA GLY A 310 -6.31 41.57 -38.45
C GLY A 310 -6.84 40.77 -37.27
N GLU A 311 -8.14 40.87 -37.06
CA GLU A 311 -8.87 40.18 -35.99
C GLU A 311 -9.97 39.32 -36.61
N TYR A 312 -10.25 38.18 -36.00
CA TYR A 312 -11.35 37.34 -36.41
C TYR A 312 -12.04 36.68 -35.22
N VAL A 313 -13.34 36.41 -35.38
CA VAL A 313 -14.11 35.51 -34.52
C VAL A 313 -14.83 34.53 -35.41
N ALA A 314 -14.76 33.25 -35.12
CA ALA A 314 -15.37 32.19 -35.88
C ALA A 314 -16.12 31.22 -34.98
N LEU A 315 -17.32 30.85 -35.40
CA LEU A 315 -18.13 29.78 -34.82
C LEU A 315 -18.20 28.63 -35.83
N SER A 316 -17.77 27.44 -35.41
CA SER A 316 -17.71 26.25 -36.27
C SER A 316 -18.58 25.14 -35.68
N LEU A 317 -19.50 24.61 -36.51
CA LEU A 317 -20.30 23.42 -36.17
C LEU A 317 -19.82 22.25 -37.03
N SER A 318 -19.28 21.22 -36.37
CA SER A 318 -18.85 19.96 -37.01
C SER A 318 -19.85 18.85 -36.71
N ILE A 319 -20.42 18.23 -37.76
CA ILE A 319 -21.40 17.15 -37.65
C ILE A 319 -20.76 15.87 -38.19
N PRO A 320 -20.47 14.86 -37.33
CA PRO A 320 -19.90 13.61 -37.80
C PRO A 320 -20.93 12.75 -38.50
N ILE A 321 -20.78 12.55 -39.82
CA ILE A 321 -21.69 11.73 -40.65
C ILE A 321 -21.18 10.29 -40.72
N PHE A 322 -19.91 10.09 -41.01
CA PHE A 322 -19.27 8.78 -41.11
C PHE A 322 -17.80 8.87 -40.73
N ASN A 323 -17.37 8.05 -39.76
CA ASN A 323 -16.00 8.01 -39.25
C ASN A 323 -15.37 6.61 -39.32
N ARG A 324 -15.66 5.86 -40.37
CA ARG A 324 -15.13 4.50 -40.59
C ARG A 324 -15.40 3.55 -39.40
N LEU A 325 -16.58 3.63 -38.78
CA LEU A 325 -17.01 2.85 -37.60
C LEU A 325 -16.23 3.13 -36.32
N GLY A 326 -15.39 4.16 -36.28
CA GLY A 326 -14.58 4.48 -35.10
C GLY A 326 -15.41 4.73 -33.84
N SER A 327 -16.46 5.55 -33.93
CA SER A 327 -17.39 5.83 -32.81
C SER A 327 -18.17 4.58 -32.40
N VAL A 328 -18.61 3.74 -33.33
CA VAL A 328 -19.33 2.49 -33.04
C VAL A 328 -18.43 1.52 -32.26
N SER A 329 -17.20 1.33 -32.74
CA SER A 329 -16.22 0.48 -32.08
C SER A 329 -15.84 1.00 -30.68
N SER A 330 -15.66 2.31 -30.53
CA SER A 330 -15.38 2.94 -29.23
C SER A 330 -16.53 2.70 -28.23
N VAL A 331 -17.78 2.94 -28.62
CA VAL A 331 -18.95 2.70 -27.75
C VAL A 331 -19.06 1.23 -27.39
N ARG A 332 -18.84 0.31 -28.35
CA ARG A 332 -18.84 -1.14 -28.06
C ARG A 332 -17.76 -1.54 -27.06
N SER A 333 -16.53 -1.03 -27.24
CA SER A 333 -15.43 -1.27 -26.32
C SER A 333 -15.72 -0.76 -24.90
N ARG A 334 -16.29 0.48 -24.80
CA ARG A 334 -16.67 1.06 -23.50
C ARG A 334 -17.85 0.33 -22.85
N ARG A 335 -18.76 -0.25 -23.63
CA ARG A 335 -19.82 -1.12 -23.10
C ARG A 335 -19.24 -2.39 -22.48
N ILE A 336 -18.33 -3.07 -23.20
CA ILE A 336 -17.64 -4.25 -22.68
C ILE A 336 -16.86 -3.91 -21.38
N ALA A 337 -16.18 -2.76 -21.35
CA ALA A 337 -15.48 -2.29 -20.15
C ALA A 337 -16.43 -2.06 -18.95
N LEU A 338 -17.63 -1.52 -19.19
CA LEU A 338 -18.65 -1.37 -18.15
C LEU A 338 -19.15 -2.73 -17.64
N ASP A 339 -19.41 -3.66 -18.55
CA ASP A 339 -19.90 -4.99 -18.16
C ASP A 339 -18.81 -5.76 -17.39
N ARG A 340 -17.54 -5.63 -17.80
CA ARG A 340 -16.39 -6.15 -17.02
C ARG A 340 -16.29 -5.51 -15.62
N ALA A 341 -16.50 -4.20 -15.50
CA ALA A 341 -16.45 -3.53 -14.19
C ALA A 341 -17.59 -3.98 -13.26
N ARG A 342 -18.77 -4.27 -13.81
CA ARG A 342 -19.89 -4.83 -13.06
C ARG A 342 -19.59 -6.23 -12.55
N GLU A 343 -19.03 -7.07 -13.41
CA GLU A 343 -18.64 -8.43 -13.03
C GLU A 343 -17.54 -8.43 -11.96
N SER A 344 -16.56 -7.51 -12.09
CA SER A 344 -15.56 -7.29 -11.05
C SER A 344 -16.19 -6.91 -9.71
N LEU A 345 -17.24 -6.08 -9.69
CA LEU A 345 -17.96 -5.73 -8.45
C LEU A 345 -18.69 -6.97 -7.86
N ASN A 346 -19.30 -7.79 -8.71
CA ASN A 346 -19.94 -9.03 -8.25
C ASN A 346 -18.92 -10.00 -7.65
N TYR A 347 -17.76 -10.14 -8.29
CA TYR A 347 -16.64 -10.92 -7.78
C TYR A 347 -16.16 -10.42 -6.41
N GLU A 348 -15.94 -9.12 -6.26
CA GLU A 348 -15.51 -8.52 -4.98
C GLU A 348 -16.53 -8.75 -3.85
N ARG A 349 -17.84 -8.73 -4.16
CA ARG A 349 -18.89 -9.03 -3.19
C ARG A 349 -18.86 -10.50 -2.75
N SER A 350 -18.71 -11.41 -3.70
CA SER A 350 -18.61 -12.85 -3.38
C SER A 350 -17.35 -13.16 -2.59
N GLU A 351 -16.24 -12.52 -2.94
CA GLU A 351 -14.97 -12.66 -2.23
C GLU A 351 -15.07 -12.11 -0.80
N LEU A 352 -15.69 -10.94 -0.61
CA LEU A 352 -15.94 -10.38 0.71
C LEU A 352 -16.79 -11.34 1.57
N GLN A 353 -17.84 -11.95 1.00
CA GLN A 353 -18.68 -12.91 1.70
C GLN A 353 -17.87 -14.14 2.14
N ARG A 354 -17.00 -14.67 1.26
CA ARG A 354 -16.12 -15.79 1.56
C ARG A 354 -15.15 -15.45 2.69
N ILE A 355 -14.47 -14.29 2.59
CA ILE A 355 -13.49 -13.86 3.60
C ILE A 355 -14.13 -13.68 4.98
N ILE A 356 -15.34 -13.11 5.05
CA ILE A 356 -16.03 -12.93 6.32
C ILE A 356 -16.47 -14.29 6.90
N ALA A 357 -16.97 -15.21 6.06
CA ALA A 357 -17.32 -16.54 6.53
C ALA A 357 -16.10 -17.32 7.05
N GLU A 358 -14.97 -17.21 6.38
CA GLU A 358 -13.69 -17.76 6.84
C GLU A 358 -13.24 -17.11 8.16
N ALA A 359 -13.27 -15.77 8.26
CA ALA A 359 -12.84 -15.07 9.47
C ALA A 359 -13.67 -15.46 10.70
N VAL A 360 -14.99 -15.64 10.56
CA VAL A 360 -15.87 -16.12 11.64
C VAL A 360 -15.49 -17.56 12.04
N ALA A 361 -15.33 -18.45 11.06
CA ALA A 361 -14.91 -19.83 11.33
C ALA A 361 -13.52 -19.92 11.97
N ASP A 362 -12.59 -19.09 11.54
CA ASP A 362 -11.22 -19.04 12.08
C ASP A 362 -11.20 -18.56 13.53
N VAL A 363 -12.04 -17.59 13.91
CA VAL A 363 -12.19 -17.17 15.30
C VAL A 363 -12.73 -18.30 16.17
N GLU A 364 -13.79 -18.99 15.73
CA GLU A 364 -14.38 -20.10 16.47
C GLU A 364 -13.42 -21.28 16.62
N ASN A 365 -12.71 -21.64 15.54
CA ASN A 365 -11.79 -22.77 15.53
C ASN A 365 -10.54 -22.47 16.36
N SER A 366 -9.94 -21.28 16.21
CA SER A 366 -8.76 -20.90 16.99
C SER A 366 -9.06 -20.85 18.50
N ALA A 367 -10.27 -20.48 18.91
CA ALA A 367 -10.67 -20.53 20.32
C ALA A 367 -10.71 -21.97 20.86
N LYS A 368 -11.26 -22.90 20.06
CA LYS A 368 -11.26 -24.35 20.42
C LYS A 368 -9.85 -24.92 20.46
N GLU A 369 -8.99 -24.53 19.52
CA GLU A 369 -7.59 -24.94 19.48
C GLU A 369 -6.83 -24.49 20.73
N VAL A 370 -6.98 -23.24 21.17
CA VAL A 370 -6.35 -22.71 22.38
C VAL A 370 -6.77 -23.55 23.60
N GLN A 371 -8.07 -23.87 23.75
CA GLN A 371 -8.55 -24.71 24.84
C GLN A 371 -7.91 -26.10 24.84
N LYS A 372 -7.86 -26.76 23.66
CA LYS A 372 -7.26 -28.09 23.53
C LYS A 372 -5.75 -28.08 23.77
N MET A 373 -5.07 -27.02 23.35
CA MET A 373 -3.64 -26.86 23.62
C MET A 373 -3.35 -26.58 25.10
N GLN A 374 -4.25 -25.90 25.83
CA GLN A 374 -4.14 -25.73 27.29
C GLN A 374 -4.23 -27.10 28.01
N ASP A 375 -5.24 -27.91 27.65
CA ASP A 375 -5.41 -29.25 28.19
C ASP A 375 -4.14 -30.12 27.94
N GLN A 376 -3.56 -30.02 26.73
CA GLN A 376 -2.35 -30.74 26.37
C GLN A 376 -1.13 -30.29 27.18
N VAL A 377 -0.92 -28.96 27.31
CA VAL A 377 0.23 -28.43 28.09
C VAL A 377 0.15 -28.85 29.55
N GLU A 378 -1.04 -28.90 30.14
CA GLU A 378 -1.24 -29.38 31.53
C GLU A 378 -0.83 -30.83 31.65
N ALA A 379 -1.28 -31.71 30.74
CA ALA A 379 -0.93 -33.14 30.74
C ALA A 379 0.57 -33.36 30.50
N ASP A 380 1.16 -32.67 29.50
CA ASP A 380 2.59 -32.80 29.19
C ASP A 380 3.47 -32.26 30.34
N SER A 381 3.03 -31.19 31.03
CA SER A 381 3.73 -30.66 32.20
C SER A 381 3.77 -31.65 33.34
N LEU A 382 2.66 -32.30 33.65
CA LEU A 382 2.58 -33.36 34.66
C LEU A 382 3.46 -34.56 34.28
N ALA A 383 3.37 -35.00 33.01
CA ALA A 383 4.18 -36.11 32.49
C ALA A 383 5.70 -35.84 32.61
N ALA A 384 6.13 -34.64 32.21
CA ALA A 384 7.53 -34.24 32.32
C ALA A 384 7.99 -34.19 33.78
N TYR A 385 7.19 -33.61 34.69
CA TYR A 385 7.48 -33.58 36.11
C TYR A 385 7.65 -35.00 36.72
N LEU A 386 6.70 -35.88 36.43
CA LEU A 386 6.75 -37.27 36.96
C LEU A 386 7.92 -38.07 36.38
N THR A 387 8.23 -37.87 35.08
CA THR A 387 9.39 -38.55 34.45
C THR A 387 10.72 -38.07 35.05
N THR A 388 10.84 -36.76 35.31
CA THR A 388 12.05 -36.23 36.01
C THR A 388 12.18 -36.80 37.39
N ARG A 389 11.08 -36.91 38.17
CA ARG A 389 11.13 -37.56 39.52
C ARG A 389 11.55 -39.01 39.42
N LYS A 390 11.01 -39.81 38.50
CA LYS A 390 11.43 -41.20 38.28
C LYS A 390 12.90 -41.32 37.91
N PHE A 391 13.43 -40.37 37.14
CA PHE A 391 14.87 -40.34 36.80
C PHE A 391 15.74 -40.07 38.04
N GLU A 392 15.34 -39.14 38.90
CA GLU A 392 16.04 -38.86 40.17
C GLU A 392 16.10 -40.10 41.07
N GLU A 393 15.03 -40.91 41.06
CA GLU A 393 14.94 -42.14 41.80
C GLU A 393 15.59 -43.36 41.10
N GLY A 394 16.17 -43.16 39.90
CA GLY A 394 16.81 -44.21 39.11
C GLY A 394 15.83 -45.12 38.32
N MET A 395 14.52 -44.79 38.28
CA MET A 395 13.47 -45.60 37.64
C MET A 395 13.16 -45.19 36.19
N ALA A 396 13.82 -44.16 35.65
CA ALA A 396 13.67 -43.73 34.27
C ALA A 396 15.06 -43.45 33.67
N SER A 397 15.14 -43.49 32.34
CA SER A 397 16.35 -43.18 31.60
C SER A 397 16.50 -41.68 31.31
N SER A 398 17.70 -41.23 31.02
CA SER A 398 18.00 -39.89 30.55
C SER A 398 17.31 -39.56 29.24
N ILE A 399 17.03 -40.58 28.39
CA ILE A 399 16.31 -40.45 27.13
C ILE A 399 14.82 -40.12 27.39
N ASP A 400 14.22 -40.77 28.41
CA ASP A 400 12.82 -40.53 28.78
C ASP A 400 12.61 -39.08 29.23
N VAL A 401 13.50 -38.56 30.08
CA VAL A 401 13.47 -37.17 30.56
C VAL A 401 13.60 -36.18 29.39
N ARG A 402 14.57 -36.42 28.51
CA ARG A 402 14.75 -35.58 27.31
C ARG A 402 13.51 -35.56 26.43
N THR A 403 12.91 -36.75 26.21
CA THR A 403 11.70 -36.87 25.37
C THR A 403 10.54 -36.11 25.99
N ALA A 404 10.30 -36.26 27.29
CA ALA A 404 9.25 -35.54 28.01
C ALA A 404 9.46 -34.01 27.98
N ALA A 405 10.70 -33.54 28.18
CA ALA A 405 11.06 -32.14 28.15
C ALA A 405 10.87 -31.51 26.72
N VAL A 406 11.24 -32.23 25.67
CA VAL A 406 11.01 -31.80 24.26
C VAL A 406 9.52 -31.72 23.97
N THR A 407 8.73 -32.71 24.37
CA THR A 407 7.29 -32.74 24.19
C THR A 407 6.62 -31.55 24.89
N LEU A 408 6.98 -31.28 26.13
CA LEU A 408 6.47 -30.14 26.91
C LEU A 408 6.86 -28.79 26.25
N LEU A 409 8.10 -28.64 25.77
CA LEU A 409 8.49 -27.42 25.05
C LEU A 409 7.65 -27.23 23.83
N GLN A 410 7.45 -28.26 23.00
CA GLN A 410 6.66 -28.22 21.78
C GLN A 410 5.19 -27.84 22.06
N SER A 411 4.58 -28.41 23.10
CA SER A 411 3.18 -28.09 23.46
C SER A 411 3.07 -26.64 23.98
N ARG A 412 4.00 -26.14 24.79
CA ARG A 412 4.02 -24.74 25.24
C ARG A 412 4.18 -23.74 24.08
N VAL A 413 5.08 -24.01 23.15
CA VAL A 413 5.30 -23.16 21.98
C VAL A 413 4.08 -23.19 21.05
N LYS A 414 3.44 -24.35 20.86
CA LYS A 414 2.19 -24.47 20.11
C LYS A 414 1.04 -23.71 20.77
N LEU A 415 0.90 -23.79 22.10
CA LEU A 415 -0.10 -23.01 22.83
C LEU A 415 0.08 -21.51 22.60
N LEU A 416 1.33 -21.01 22.71
CA LEU A 416 1.64 -19.62 22.42
C LEU A 416 1.24 -19.25 20.99
N GLN A 417 1.58 -20.08 20.00
CA GLN A 417 1.22 -19.88 18.61
C GLN A 417 -0.31 -19.81 18.43
N SER A 418 -1.06 -20.75 19.01
CA SER A 418 -2.52 -20.78 18.93
C SER A 418 -3.15 -19.53 19.57
N GLN A 419 -2.62 -19.06 20.72
CA GLN A 419 -3.07 -17.82 21.36
C GLN A 419 -2.86 -16.61 20.47
N LEU A 420 -1.68 -16.44 19.87
CA LEU A 420 -1.36 -15.31 18.98
C LEU A 420 -2.15 -15.38 17.68
N THR A 421 -2.39 -16.59 17.15
CA THR A 421 -3.24 -16.81 15.98
C THR A 421 -4.70 -16.41 16.27
N MET A 422 -5.23 -16.79 17.44
CA MET A 422 -6.58 -16.40 17.86
C MET A 422 -6.70 -14.87 17.96
N MET A 423 -5.69 -14.19 18.52
CA MET A 423 -5.68 -12.71 18.59
C MET A 423 -5.67 -12.08 17.21
N TYR A 424 -4.88 -12.63 16.27
CA TYR A 424 -4.85 -12.17 14.88
C TYR A 424 -6.23 -12.35 14.20
N ASN A 425 -6.84 -13.53 14.33
CA ASN A 425 -8.14 -13.83 13.73
C ASN A 425 -9.24 -12.90 14.27
N ARG A 426 -9.23 -12.61 15.56
CA ARG A 426 -10.14 -11.61 16.16
C ARG A 426 -9.94 -10.21 15.61
N GLN A 427 -8.69 -9.79 15.42
CA GLN A 427 -8.39 -8.48 14.83
C GLN A 427 -8.87 -8.39 13.39
N VAL A 428 -8.72 -9.46 12.60
CA VAL A 428 -9.25 -9.55 11.23
C VAL A 428 -10.76 -9.44 11.23
N LEU A 429 -11.46 -10.17 12.11
CA LEU A 429 -12.93 -10.10 12.21
C LEU A 429 -13.40 -8.71 12.64
N ALA A 430 -12.78 -8.10 13.67
CA ALA A 430 -13.07 -6.76 14.15
C ALA A 430 -12.90 -5.67 13.08
N TYR A 431 -12.07 -5.91 12.08
CA TYR A 431 -11.95 -5.01 10.92
C TYR A 431 -13.22 -5.01 10.05
N TYR A 432 -13.91 -6.15 9.93
CA TYR A 432 -15.13 -6.26 9.12
C TYR A 432 -16.42 -5.92 9.89
N GLU A 433 -16.38 -5.86 11.21
CA GLU A 433 -17.51 -5.49 12.09
C GLU A 433 -17.72 -3.97 12.16
N LYS A 434 -16.73 -3.17 11.76
CA LYS A 434 -16.77 -1.69 11.71
C LYS A 434 -17.41 -1.21 10.41
#